data_2167cdec8621f2fbdbcee80f0ac86785
#
_entry.id   2167cdec8621f2fbdbcee80f0ac86785
#
_cell.length_a   1.000
_cell.length_b   1.000
_cell.length_c   1.000
_cell.angle_alpha   90.00
_cell.angle_beta   90.00
_cell.angle_gamma   90.00
#
_symmetry.space_group_name_H-M   'P 1'
#
loop_
_entity.id
_entity.type
_entity.pdbx_description
1 polymer ?
#
loop_
_entity_poly.entity_id
_entity_poly.type
_entity_poly.pdbx_seq_one_letter_code
_entity_poly.pdbx_strand_id
1 'polypeptide(L)'
;MRHRLVVRHTPAAGRLVRRAALIIVIAAVLPPSVALAQRRQFGGKAGPAFTQVLPEEDDGKSYRPRIGPYISGFFVLPLNPRFAVQFEGASSPKGTRLKEPGGITQTLLLQYFEMPVLLRVSGPKVGGAPIYFIGGPFFGFKVSAKEQVSQLAGTVIAGQRDKVDQFVEPFESGLIAGAGIDIGKYMLLEGRYSHGLTDVNKIDDFIGFTNHGFSFTAGVRF
;
A
#
# COMPACT_ATOMS: atom_id res chain seq x y z
N MET A 1 46.96 22.32 -0.93
CA MET A 1 45.65 22.76 -1.45
C MET A 1 44.61 21.74 -1.06
N ARG A 2 43.73 22.04 -0.12
CA ARG A 2 42.67 21.16 0.34
C ARG A 2 41.36 21.66 -0.25
N HIS A 3 40.79 20.93 -1.21
CA HIS A 3 39.44 21.20 -1.73
C HIS A 3 38.39 20.70 -0.74
N ARG A 4 37.63 21.62 -0.15
CA ARG A 4 36.43 21.33 0.62
C ARG A 4 35.27 21.18 -0.39
N LEU A 5 34.73 19.97 -0.51
CA LEU A 5 33.44 19.72 -1.17
C LEU A 5 32.31 20.26 -0.27
N VAL A 6 31.62 21.28 -0.74
CA VAL A 6 30.43 21.83 -0.10
C VAL A 6 29.24 21.07 -0.66
N VAL A 7 28.72 20.15 0.14
CA VAL A 7 27.43 19.46 -0.17
C VAL A 7 26.30 20.47 0.06
N ARG A 8 25.65 20.89 -1.01
CA ARG A 8 24.43 21.72 -0.94
C ARG A 8 23.23 20.82 -0.68
N HIS A 9 22.72 20.81 0.53
CA HIS A 9 21.42 20.23 0.85
C HIS A 9 20.31 21.03 0.15
N THR A 10 19.55 20.40 -0.73
CA THR A 10 18.38 20.97 -1.39
C THR A 10 17.15 20.85 -0.47
N PRO A 11 16.49 21.95 -0.05
CA PRO A 11 15.37 21.92 0.89
C PRO A 11 14.01 21.70 0.21
N ALA A 12 13.95 20.97 -0.91
CA ALA A 12 12.71 20.81 -1.69
C ALA A 12 11.70 19.86 -1.04
N ALA A 13 12.16 18.77 -0.42
CA ALA A 13 11.29 17.75 0.17
C ALA A 13 10.44 18.25 1.35
N GLY A 14 11.01 19.10 2.20
CA GLY A 14 10.29 19.64 3.37
C GLY A 14 9.12 20.57 3.04
N ARG A 15 9.10 21.19 1.87
CA ARG A 15 8.01 22.06 1.42
C ARG A 15 6.82 21.30 0.87
N LEU A 16 7.06 20.16 0.23
CA LEU A 16 5.99 19.29 -0.30
C LEU A 16 5.21 18.63 0.84
N VAL A 17 5.89 18.11 1.84
CA VAL A 17 5.27 17.49 3.02
C VAL A 17 4.44 18.50 3.81
N ARG A 18 4.91 19.73 4.00
CA ARG A 18 4.14 20.80 4.66
C ARG A 18 2.89 21.22 3.89
N ARG A 19 2.93 21.22 2.55
CA ARG A 19 1.77 21.55 1.71
C ARG A 19 0.74 20.42 1.70
N ALA A 20 1.18 19.17 1.68
CA ALA A 20 0.30 18.00 1.79
C ALA A 20 -0.40 17.95 3.17
N ALA A 21 0.33 18.20 4.25
CA ALA A 21 -0.23 18.29 5.60
C ALA A 21 -1.27 19.41 5.74
N LEU A 22 -1.04 20.57 5.09
CA LEU A 22 -1.96 21.71 5.12
C LEU A 22 -3.27 21.40 4.38
N ILE A 23 -3.23 20.66 3.27
CA ILE A 23 -4.42 20.23 2.51
C ILE A 23 -5.29 19.27 3.33
N ILE A 24 -4.68 18.36 4.08
CA ILE A 24 -5.38 17.42 4.96
C ILE A 24 -6.06 18.16 6.12
N VAL A 25 -5.43 19.18 6.69
CA VAL A 25 -6.00 19.99 7.78
C VAL A 25 -7.15 20.86 7.29
N ILE A 26 -7.08 21.41 6.08
CA ILE A 26 -8.16 22.22 5.50
C ILE A 26 -9.40 21.37 5.19
N ALA A 27 -9.22 20.11 4.76
CA ALA A 27 -10.32 19.16 4.54
C ALA A 27 -11.05 18.76 5.84
N ALA A 28 -10.38 18.84 6.99
CA ALA A 28 -10.93 18.50 8.31
C ALA A 28 -11.76 19.62 8.94
N VAL A 29 -11.69 20.87 8.42
CA VAL A 29 -12.33 22.07 9.01
C VAL A 29 -13.64 22.43 8.31
N LEU A 30 -14.08 21.70 7.29
CA LEU A 30 -15.37 21.97 6.65
C LEU A 30 -16.53 21.63 7.60
N PRO A 31 -17.48 22.56 7.81
CA PRO A 31 -18.57 22.36 8.79
C PRO A 31 -19.45 21.17 8.40
N PRO A 32 -19.86 20.33 9.37
CA PRO A 32 -20.59 19.08 9.14
C PRO A 32 -22.07 19.26 8.72
N SER A 33 -22.50 20.47 8.38
CA SER A 33 -23.91 20.81 8.22
C SER A 33 -24.62 20.23 6.99
N VAL A 34 -23.91 19.58 6.04
CA VAL A 34 -24.50 18.94 4.85
C VAL A 34 -24.41 17.40 4.89
N ALA A 35 -23.63 16.85 5.81
CA ALA A 35 -23.33 15.41 5.85
C ALA A 35 -24.42 14.56 6.53
N LEU A 36 -25.47 15.16 7.09
CA LEU A 36 -26.48 14.44 7.90
C LEU A 36 -27.47 13.58 7.07
N ALA A 37 -27.54 13.76 5.75
CA ALA A 37 -28.45 13.02 4.88
C ALA A 37 -27.87 11.71 4.31
N GLN A 38 -26.55 11.53 4.33
CA GLN A 38 -25.91 10.31 3.83
C GLN A 38 -25.48 9.41 5.00
N ARG A 39 -25.90 8.14 4.95
CA ARG A 39 -25.53 7.18 6.00
C ARG A 39 -24.03 6.89 5.95
N ARG A 40 -23.38 7.00 7.10
CA ARG A 40 -22.03 6.47 7.33
C ARG A 40 -22.05 4.99 7.01
N GLN A 41 -21.00 4.50 6.37
CA GLN A 41 -20.86 3.09 6.00
C GLN A 41 -19.63 2.53 6.67
N PHE A 42 -19.72 1.31 7.13
CA PHE A 42 -18.57 0.55 7.60
C PHE A 42 -18.62 -0.86 7.03
N GLY A 43 -17.49 -1.51 6.97
CA GLY A 43 -17.45 -2.84 6.39
C GLY A 43 -16.09 -3.49 6.48
N GLY A 44 -16.00 -4.64 5.84
CA GLY A 44 -14.77 -5.39 5.69
C GLY A 44 -14.63 -5.91 4.28
N LYS A 45 -13.40 -6.08 3.83
CA LYS A 45 -13.07 -6.64 2.52
C LYS A 45 -11.81 -7.49 2.61
N ALA A 46 -11.73 -8.51 1.77
CA ALA A 46 -10.59 -9.40 1.67
C ALA A 46 -10.37 -9.85 0.22
N GLY A 47 -9.14 -10.25 -0.10
CA GLY A 47 -8.79 -10.79 -1.40
C GLY A 47 -7.30 -10.96 -1.61
N PRO A 48 -6.87 -11.38 -2.78
CA PRO A 48 -5.45 -11.50 -3.12
C PRO A 48 -4.80 -10.15 -3.36
N ALA A 49 -3.57 -10.01 -2.86
CA ALA A 49 -2.66 -8.95 -3.25
C ALA A 49 -1.44 -9.55 -3.96
N PHE A 50 -1.01 -8.89 -5.03
CA PHE A 50 0.15 -9.19 -5.85
C PHE A 50 1.15 -8.07 -5.62
N THR A 51 2.18 -8.33 -4.81
CA THR A 51 3.12 -7.30 -4.37
C THR A 51 4.53 -7.63 -4.84
N GLN A 52 5.29 -6.59 -5.13
CA GLN A 52 6.68 -6.69 -5.56
C GLN A 52 7.48 -5.55 -4.93
N VAL A 53 8.68 -5.87 -4.50
CA VAL A 53 9.69 -4.88 -4.13
C VAL A 53 10.59 -4.72 -5.35
N LEU A 54 10.73 -3.50 -5.81
CA LEU A 54 11.56 -3.16 -6.96
C LEU A 54 12.70 -2.25 -6.52
N PRO A 55 13.92 -2.49 -7.01
CA PRO A 55 15.02 -1.55 -6.84
C PRO A 55 14.74 -0.27 -7.62
N GLU A 56 15.23 0.87 -7.14
CA GLU A 56 15.14 2.15 -7.83
C GLU A 56 16.04 2.19 -9.08
N GLU A 57 17.13 1.40 -9.08
CA GLU A 57 18.02 1.21 -10.21
C GLU A 57 17.99 -0.26 -10.67
N ASP A 58 18.11 -0.51 -11.97
CA ASP A 58 18.12 -1.86 -12.54
C ASP A 58 19.40 -2.60 -12.12
N ASP A 59 19.25 -3.63 -11.28
CA ASP A 59 20.33 -4.49 -10.82
C ASP A 59 20.50 -5.78 -11.64
N GLY A 60 19.77 -5.88 -12.76
CA GLY A 60 19.81 -7.05 -13.68
C GLY A 60 19.18 -8.33 -13.12
N LYS A 61 18.53 -8.29 -11.96
CA LYS A 61 17.88 -9.44 -11.33
C LYS A 61 16.40 -9.57 -11.72
N SER A 62 15.89 -10.80 -11.72
CA SER A 62 14.49 -11.06 -12.05
C SER A 62 13.62 -11.13 -10.79
N TYR A 63 12.95 -10.04 -10.48
CA TYR A 63 11.98 -9.96 -9.40
C TYR A 63 10.61 -10.43 -9.88
N ARG A 64 9.90 -11.21 -9.05
CA ARG A 64 8.55 -11.68 -9.35
C ARG A 64 7.58 -11.29 -8.24
N PRO A 65 6.33 -11.02 -8.57
CA PRO A 65 5.32 -10.69 -7.56
C PRO A 65 5.14 -11.83 -6.55
N ARG A 66 5.00 -11.45 -5.29
CA ARG A 66 4.50 -12.30 -4.23
C ARG A 66 2.99 -12.18 -4.17
N ILE A 67 2.30 -13.30 -3.99
CA ILE A 67 0.85 -13.33 -3.76
C ILE A 67 0.61 -13.59 -2.27
N GLY A 68 -0.29 -12.81 -1.67
CA GLY A 68 -0.68 -12.98 -0.27
C GLY A 68 -2.09 -12.45 0.00
N PRO A 69 -2.69 -12.80 1.15
CA PRO A 69 -4.02 -12.33 1.52
C PRO A 69 -3.98 -10.87 2.01
N TYR A 70 -4.79 -10.03 1.41
CA TYR A 70 -5.10 -8.68 1.89
C TYR A 70 -6.43 -8.70 2.62
N ILE A 71 -6.49 -8.14 3.81
CA ILE A 71 -7.71 -8.06 4.63
C ILE A 71 -7.80 -6.67 5.22
N SER A 72 -8.95 -5.99 5.09
CA SER A 72 -9.16 -4.69 5.71
C SER A 72 -10.55 -4.49 6.26
N GLY A 73 -10.62 -3.72 7.35
CA GLY A 73 -11.83 -3.04 7.79
C GLY A 73 -11.83 -1.60 7.28
N PHE A 74 -13.01 -1.05 6.99
CA PHE A 74 -13.12 0.32 6.50
C PHE A 74 -14.31 1.06 7.08
N PHE A 75 -14.18 2.38 7.11
CA PHE A 75 -15.23 3.32 7.47
C PHE A 75 -15.30 4.44 6.42
N VAL A 76 -16.49 4.71 5.89
CA VAL A 76 -16.73 5.74 4.88
C VAL A 76 -17.53 6.88 5.51
N LEU A 77 -16.96 8.08 5.46
CA LEU A 77 -17.58 9.34 5.86
C LEU A 77 -17.98 10.12 4.62
N PRO A 78 -19.27 10.15 4.25
CA PRO A 78 -19.75 10.96 3.14
C PRO A 78 -19.58 12.46 3.43
N LEU A 79 -19.03 13.19 2.47
CA LEU A 79 -18.91 14.65 2.52
C LEU A 79 -20.07 15.31 1.74
N ASN A 80 -20.42 14.71 0.60
CA ASN A 80 -21.54 15.13 -0.25
C ASN A 80 -21.95 13.94 -1.17
N PRO A 81 -22.98 14.07 -2.03
CA PRO A 81 -23.43 12.97 -2.89
C PRO A 81 -22.35 12.38 -3.82
N ARG A 82 -21.28 13.11 -4.10
CA ARG A 82 -20.21 12.69 -5.00
C ARG A 82 -18.92 12.29 -4.30
N PHE A 83 -18.62 12.87 -3.14
CA PHE A 83 -17.36 12.71 -2.44
C PHE A 83 -17.54 12.12 -1.04
N ALA A 84 -16.66 11.23 -0.66
CA ALA A 84 -16.54 10.69 0.69
C ALA A 84 -15.06 10.50 1.06
N VAL A 85 -14.76 10.45 2.36
CA VAL A 85 -13.44 10.00 2.86
C VAL A 85 -13.60 8.59 3.41
N GLN A 86 -12.70 7.71 2.98
CA GLN A 86 -12.64 6.32 3.44
C GLN A 86 -11.38 6.11 4.26
N PHE A 87 -11.56 5.68 5.50
CA PHE A 87 -10.51 5.29 6.43
C PHE A 87 -10.45 3.77 6.48
N GLU A 88 -9.26 3.21 6.46
CA GLU A 88 -9.07 1.76 6.54
C GLU A 88 -8.03 1.37 7.58
N GLY A 89 -8.19 0.15 8.12
CA GLY A 89 -7.15 -0.58 8.82
C GLY A 89 -6.96 -1.91 8.10
N ALA A 90 -5.77 -2.17 7.59
CA ALA A 90 -5.50 -3.29 6.71
C ALA A 90 -4.29 -4.11 7.13
N SER A 91 -4.40 -5.42 6.98
CA SER A 91 -3.29 -6.36 7.00
C SER A 91 -2.84 -6.59 5.55
N SER A 92 -1.67 -6.05 5.19
CA SER A 92 -1.15 -6.00 3.82
C SER A 92 0.09 -6.87 3.68
N PRO A 93 0.06 -7.91 2.84
CA PRO A 93 1.25 -8.67 2.50
C PRO A 93 2.09 -7.87 1.52
N LYS A 94 3.40 -7.79 1.76
CA LYS A 94 4.39 -7.18 0.87
C LYS A 94 5.57 -8.10 0.66
N GLY A 95 6.44 -7.75 -0.28
CA GLY A 95 7.64 -8.54 -0.56
C GLY A 95 7.77 -8.94 -2.01
N THR A 96 8.77 -9.77 -2.28
CA THR A 96 9.13 -10.18 -3.63
C THR A 96 9.67 -11.61 -3.66
N ARG A 97 9.75 -12.20 -4.86
CA ARG A 97 10.44 -13.45 -5.13
C ARG A 97 11.57 -13.19 -6.09
N LEU A 98 12.78 -13.54 -5.68
CA LEU A 98 13.97 -13.51 -6.51
C LEU A 98 14.29 -14.92 -6.99
N LYS A 99 14.41 -15.10 -8.31
CA LYS A 99 14.90 -16.35 -8.89
C LYS A 99 16.39 -16.22 -9.21
N GLU A 100 17.19 -17.09 -8.62
CA GLU A 100 18.62 -17.17 -8.89
C GLU A 100 18.96 -18.26 -9.92
N PRO A 101 20.13 -18.15 -10.60
CA PRO A 101 20.67 -19.25 -11.39
C PRO A 101 20.81 -20.51 -10.53
N GLY A 102 20.49 -21.70 -11.10
CA GLY A 102 20.51 -22.96 -10.36
C GLY A 102 19.19 -23.35 -9.71
N GLY A 103 18.09 -22.59 -9.96
CA GLY A 103 16.76 -22.96 -9.51
C GLY A 103 16.42 -22.62 -8.07
N ILE A 104 17.28 -21.85 -7.41
CA ILE A 104 17.05 -21.33 -6.07
C ILE A 104 16.04 -20.15 -6.16
N THR A 105 15.04 -20.16 -5.29
CA THR A 105 14.08 -19.07 -5.16
C THR A 105 14.16 -18.51 -3.75
N GLN A 106 14.55 -17.25 -3.64
CA GLN A 106 14.49 -16.49 -2.40
C GLN A 106 13.18 -15.70 -2.37
N THR A 107 12.44 -15.80 -1.27
CA THR A 107 11.18 -15.09 -1.10
C THR A 107 11.25 -14.20 0.14
N LEU A 108 11.17 -12.89 -0.06
CA LEU A 108 11.03 -11.92 1.02
C LEU A 108 9.55 -11.81 1.38
N LEU A 109 9.24 -12.12 2.63
CA LEU A 109 7.89 -12.13 3.19
C LEU A 109 7.75 -10.99 4.19
N LEU A 110 7.14 -9.89 3.76
CA LEU A 110 6.85 -8.75 4.62
C LEU A 110 5.36 -8.72 4.94
N GLN A 111 5.02 -8.34 6.16
CA GLN A 111 3.65 -8.10 6.59
C GLN A 111 3.57 -6.73 7.25
N TYR A 112 2.67 -5.88 6.72
CA TYR A 112 2.42 -4.54 7.23
C TYR A 112 0.99 -4.42 7.75
N PHE A 113 0.81 -3.62 8.79
CA PHE A 113 -0.46 -3.04 9.16
C PHE A 113 -0.53 -1.65 8.51
N GLU A 114 -1.46 -1.46 7.59
CA GLU A 114 -1.63 -0.21 6.84
C GLU A 114 -2.86 0.55 7.29
N MET A 115 -2.75 1.88 7.27
CA MET A 115 -3.84 2.83 7.53
C MET A 115 -4.02 3.76 6.32
N PRO A 116 -4.76 3.35 5.29
CA PRO A 116 -5.13 4.20 4.17
C PRO A 116 -6.14 5.27 4.57
N VAL A 117 -5.96 6.48 4.02
CA VAL A 117 -6.92 7.59 4.07
C VAL A 117 -7.22 7.99 2.62
N LEU A 118 -8.39 7.60 2.13
CA LEU A 118 -8.72 7.65 0.71
C LEU A 118 -9.87 8.61 0.44
N LEU A 119 -9.73 9.44 -0.57
CA LEU A 119 -10.86 10.12 -1.19
C LEU A 119 -11.61 9.11 -2.05
N ARG A 120 -12.90 8.94 -1.80
CA ARG A 120 -13.82 8.13 -2.60
C ARG A 120 -14.69 9.06 -3.43
N VAL A 121 -14.70 8.85 -4.75
CA VAL A 121 -15.47 9.65 -5.71
C VAL A 121 -16.49 8.74 -6.38
N SER A 122 -17.78 9.04 -6.22
CA SER A 122 -18.86 8.30 -6.89
C SER A 122 -18.83 8.55 -8.39
N GLY A 123 -18.81 7.47 -9.16
CA GLY A 123 -18.85 7.48 -10.62
C GLY A 123 -20.25 7.19 -11.18
N PRO A 124 -20.36 6.95 -12.48
CA PRO A 124 -21.61 6.54 -13.13
C PRO A 124 -22.05 5.14 -12.67
N LYS A 125 -23.25 4.75 -13.06
CA LYS A 125 -23.74 3.38 -12.89
C LYS A 125 -23.41 2.55 -14.13
N VAL A 126 -22.90 1.36 -13.93
CA VAL A 126 -22.63 0.37 -14.97
C VAL A 126 -23.49 -0.85 -14.69
N GLY A 127 -24.39 -1.20 -15.63
CA GLY A 127 -25.35 -2.28 -15.40
C GLY A 127 -26.27 -2.07 -14.18
N GLY A 128 -26.55 -0.81 -13.83
CA GLY A 128 -27.32 -0.45 -12.65
C GLY A 128 -26.53 -0.38 -11.34
N ALA A 129 -25.30 -0.88 -11.31
CA ALA A 129 -24.42 -0.86 -10.14
C ALA A 129 -23.56 0.43 -10.13
N PRO A 130 -23.52 1.17 -9.02
CA PRO A 130 -22.67 2.36 -8.90
C PRO A 130 -21.20 1.97 -8.88
N ILE A 131 -20.40 2.61 -9.72
CA ILE A 131 -18.94 2.52 -9.63
C ILE A 131 -18.40 3.66 -8.76
N TYR A 132 -17.21 3.48 -8.22
CA TYR A 132 -16.50 4.53 -7.50
C TYR A 132 -15.00 4.45 -7.77
N PHE A 133 -14.32 5.57 -7.60
CA PHE A 133 -12.88 5.69 -7.64
C PHE A 133 -12.36 6.03 -6.25
N ILE A 134 -11.17 5.54 -5.93
CA ILE A 134 -10.49 5.84 -4.67
C ILE A 134 -9.06 6.29 -4.96
N GLY A 135 -8.57 7.20 -4.13
CA GLY A 135 -7.17 7.62 -4.18
C GLY A 135 -6.76 8.36 -2.92
N GLY A 136 -5.53 8.17 -2.50
CA GLY A 136 -5.00 8.86 -1.33
C GLY A 136 -3.77 8.19 -0.73
N PRO A 137 -3.24 8.77 0.36
CA PRO A 137 -2.08 8.23 1.06
C PRO A 137 -2.41 7.00 1.90
N PHE A 138 -1.39 6.19 2.14
CA PHE A 138 -1.39 5.18 3.20
C PHE A 138 -0.13 5.33 4.07
N PHE A 139 -0.26 4.87 5.31
CA PHE A 139 0.82 4.73 6.27
C PHE A 139 0.86 3.28 6.73
N GLY A 140 2.03 2.66 6.69
CA GLY A 140 2.22 1.26 7.01
C GLY A 140 3.23 1.07 8.15
N PHE A 141 2.94 0.15 9.05
CA PHE A 141 3.84 -0.29 10.11
C PHE A 141 4.16 -1.76 9.91
N LYS A 142 5.43 -2.07 9.87
CA LYS A 142 5.91 -3.45 9.73
C LYS A 142 5.50 -4.28 10.95
N VAL A 143 4.81 -5.39 10.69
CA VAL A 143 4.44 -6.38 11.71
C VAL A 143 5.45 -7.53 11.74
N SER A 144 5.93 -7.97 10.56
CA SER A 144 6.96 -8.99 10.46
C SER A 144 7.70 -8.93 9.14
N ALA A 145 8.99 -9.31 9.17
CA ALA A 145 9.80 -9.54 7.99
C ALA A 145 10.48 -10.92 8.12
N LYS A 146 10.37 -11.76 7.08
CA LYS A 146 10.93 -13.12 7.03
C LYS A 146 11.48 -13.37 5.65
N GLU A 147 12.57 -14.07 5.58
CA GLU A 147 13.13 -14.61 4.34
C GLU A 147 12.89 -16.13 4.27
N GLN A 148 12.54 -16.62 3.10
CA GLN A 148 12.36 -18.04 2.82
C GLN A 148 13.13 -18.41 1.56
N VAL A 149 14.04 -19.37 1.68
CA VAL A 149 14.80 -19.93 0.55
C VAL A 149 14.20 -21.28 0.18
N SER A 150 13.92 -21.52 -1.09
CA SER A 150 13.44 -22.81 -1.61
C SER A 150 14.23 -23.22 -2.86
N GLN A 151 14.54 -24.52 -3.00
CA GLN A 151 15.16 -25.09 -4.19
C GLN A 151 14.16 -25.85 -5.06
N LEU A 152 14.45 -25.94 -6.37
CA LEU A 152 13.56 -26.52 -7.38
C LEU A 152 13.27 -28.03 -7.22
N ALA A 153 14.02 -28.76 -6.41
CA ALA A 153 13.93 -30.23 -6.25
C ALA A 153 12.86 -30.72 -5.27
N GLY A 154 11.86 -29.92 -4.91
CA GLY A 154 10.76 -30.35 -4.04
C GLY A 154 11.15 -30.61 -2.58
N THR A 155 12.41 -30.58 -2.26
CA THR A 155 12.90 -30.56 -0.90
C THR A 155 12.88 -29.11 -0.46
N VAL A 156 11.84 -28.72 0.25
CA VAL A 156 11.90 -27.56 1.12
C VAL A 156 13.04 -27.89 2.08
N ILE A 157 14.24 -27.38 1.83
CA ILE A 157 15.19 -27.20 2.92
C ILE A 157 14.39 -26.33 3.85
N ALA A 158 13.95 -26.90 4.98
CA ALA A 158 13.13 -26.22 5.97
C ALA A 158 13.76 -24.87 6.19
N GLY A 159 13.21 -23.86 5.48
CA GLY A 159 13.89 -22.61 5.31
C GLY A 159 14.08 -22.05 6.69
N GLN A 160 15.30 -21.87 7.06
CA GLN A 160 15.67 -21.06 8.17
C GLN A 160 14.97 -19.73 7.91
N ARG A 161 13.84 -19.54 8.59
CA ARG A 161 13.08 -18.27 8.54
C ARG A 161 13.87 -17.29 9.37
N ASP A 162 14.95 -16.78 8.78
CA ASP A 162 15.75 -15.77 9.43
C ASP A 162 14.88 -14.52 9.54
N LYS A 163 14.76 -14.02 10.77
CA LYS A 163 14.10 -12.75 11.03
C LYS A 163 15.01 -11.65 10.48
N VAL A 164 14.65 -11.10 9.33
CA VAL A 164 15.36 -9.97 8.72
C VAL A 164 14.78 -8.62 9.18
N ASP A 165 14.06 -8.61 10.31
CA ASP A 165 13.39 -7.44 10.85
C ASP A 165 14.32 -6.23 11.05
N GLN A 166 15.58 -6.47 11.37
CA GLN A 166 16.57 -5.41 11.61
C GLN A 166 17.03 -4.67 10.34
N PHE A 167 16.85 -5.27 9.17
CA PHE A 167 17.28 -4.71 7.88
C PHE A 167 16.16 -4.04 7.09
N VAL A 168 14.91 -4.13 7.56
CA VAL A 168 13.73 -3.58 6.90
C VAL A 168 13.19 -2.42 7.71
N GLU A 169 12.91 -1.30 7.05
CA GLU A 169 12.33 -0.13 7.70
C GLU A 169 10.98 -0.45 8.38
N PRO A 170 10.77 0.00 9.62
CA PRO A 170 9.54 -0.27 10.37
C PRO A 170 8.34 0.51 9.85
N PHE A 171 8.56 1.60 9.15
CA PHE A 171 7.54 2.52 8.65
C PHE A 171 7.59 2.63 7.13
N GLU A 172 6.43 2.64 6.52
CA GLU A 172 6.25 2.86 5.08
C GLU A 172 5.15 3.89 4.86
N SER A 173 5.32 4.73 3.86
CA SER A 173 4.26 5.60 3.34
C SER A 173 4.19 5.51 1.83
N GLY A 174 3.01 5.77 1.29
CA GLY A 174 2.82 5.68 -0.15
C GLY A 174 1.44 6.18 -0.58
N LEU A 175 1.11 5.91 -1.82
CA LEU A 175 -0.14 6.29 -2.45
C LEU A 175 -0.90 5.06 -2.92
N ILE A 176 -2.22 5.16 -2.86
CA ILE A 176 -3.16 4.18 -3.40
C ILE A 176 -4.03 4.88 -4.44
N ALA A 177 -4.28 4.20 -5.56
CA ALA A 177 -5.31 4.55 -6.52
C ALA A 177 -6.08 3.29 -6.92
N GLY A 178 -7.39 3.40 -7.13
CA GLY A 178 -8.21 2.25 -7.47
C GLY A 178 -9.63 2.59 -7.87
N ALA A 179 -10.38 1.56 -8.18
CA ALA A 179 -11.79 1.65 -8.50
C ALA A 179 -12.54 0.46 -7.93
N GLY A 180 -13.82 0.65 -7.67
CA GLY A 180 -14.69 -0.40 -7.20
C GLY A 180 -16.11 -0.26 -7.74
N ILE A 181 -16.88 -1.29 -7.52
CA ILE A 181 -18.29 -1.36 -7.87
C ILE A 181 -19.08 -1.84 -6.66
N ASP A 182 -20.18 -1.16 -6.40
CA ASP A 182 -21.12 -1.53 -5.36
C ASP A 182 -22.19 -2.45 -5.94
N ILE A 183 -22.26 -3.69 -5.45
CA ILE A 183 -23.20 -4.71 -5.92
C ILE A 183 -24.36 -4.83 -4.91
N GLY A 184 -25.52 -4.32 -5.33
CA GLY A 184 -26.67 -4.24 -4.44
C GLY A 184 -26.41 -3.32 -3.24
N LYS A 185 -26.98 -3.67 -2.08
CA LYS A 185 -26.90 -2.82 -0.89
C LYS A 185 -25.67 -3.07 -0.03
N TYR A 186 -25.17 -4.32 -0.04
CA TYR A 186 -24.22 -4.79 0.97
C TYR A 186 -22.88 -5.21 0.41
N MET A 187 -22.76 -5.57 -0.86
CA MET A 187 -21.53 -6.11 -1.44
C MET A 187 -20.75 -5.05 -2.21
N LEU A 188 -19.44 -5.22 -2.26
CA LEU A 188 -18.56 -4.45 -3.13
C LEU A 188 -17.43 -5.33 -3.70
N LEU A 189 -16.95 -4.94 -4.88
CA LEU A 189 -15.70 -5.43 -5.46
C LEU A 189 -14.80 -4.22 -5.69
N GLU A 190 -13.51 -4.37 -5.41
CA GLU A 190 -12.56 -3.28 -5.55
C GLU A 190 -11.21 -3.79 -6.05
N GLY A 191 -10.66 -3.10 -7.06
CA GLY A 191 -9.30 -3.25 -7.53
C GLY A 191 -8.50 -1.99 -7.24
N ARG A 192 -7.27 -2.15 -6.72
CA ARG A 192 -6.39 -1.02 -6.40
C ARG A 192 -4.93 -1.30 -6.73
N TYR A 193 -4.21 -0.25 -6.98
CA TYR A 193 -2.76 -0.21 -7.07
C TYR A 193 -2.21 0.59 -5.89
N SER A 194 -1.16 0.10 -5.26
CA SER A 194 -0.40 0.77 -4.21
C SER A 194 1.03 1.01 -4.68
N HIS A 195 1.56 2.19 -4.37
CA HIS A 195 2.92 2.61 -4.68
C HIS A 195 3.58 3.17 -3.41
N GLY A 196 4.61 2.48 -2.92
CA GLY A 196 5.44 2.94 -1.81
C GLY A 196 6.31 4.12 -2.23
N LEU A 197 6.44 5.10 -1.35
CA LEU A 197 7.28 6.30 -1.54
C LEU A 197 8.49 6.31 -0.61
N THR A 198 8.52 5.42 0.37
CA THR A 198 9.63 5.25 1.30
C THR A 198 10.47 4.05 0.91
N ASP A 199 11.77 4.16 1.09
CA ASP A 199 12.69 3.04 0.95
C ASP A 199 12.39 1.98 2.02
N VAL A 200 12.37 0.72 1.60
CA VAL A 200 12.16 -0.44 2.48
C VAL A 200 13.48 -0.86 3.15
N ASN A 201 14.62 -0.46 2.57
CA ASN A 201 15.94 -0.82 3.05
C ASN A 201 16.43 0.17 4.12
N LYS A 202 16.92 -0.36 5.23
CA LYS A 202 17.48 0.43 6.34
C LYS A 202 18.98 0.71 6.20
N ILE A 203 19.65 0.16 5.21
CA ILE A 203 21.10 0.28 5.02
C ILE A 203 21.36 1.40 4.01
N ASP A 204 21.88 2.53 4.48
CA ASP A 204 22.08 3.79 3.72
C ASP A 204 22.99 3.70 2.49
N ASP A 205 23.79 2.64 2.33
CA ASP A 205 24.76 2.47 1.22
C ASP A 205 24.25 1.51 0.11
N PHE A 206 23.00 1.06 0.16
CA PHE A 206 22.42 0.16 -0.84
C PHE A 206 21.37 0.86 -1.69
N ILE A 207 21.14 0.33 -2.91
CA ILE A 207 20.08 0.74 -3.83
C ILE A 207 18.74 0.77 -3.09
N GLY A 208 18.02 1.88 -3.20
CA GLY A 208 16.68 2.04 -2.63
C GLY A 208 15.68 1.02 -3.21
N PHE A 209 14.79 0.52 -2.38
CA PHE A 209 13.76 -0.44 -2.77
C PHE A 209 12.38 0.08 -2.39
N THR A 210 11.46 0.12 -3.33
CA THR A 210 10.08 0.53 -3.08
C THR A 210 9.09 -0.62 -3.28
N ASN A 211 8.02 -0.62 -2.48
CA ASN A 211 6.94 -1.58 -2.59
C ASN A 211 5.90 -1.14 -3.62
N HIS A 212 5.54 -2.06 -4.51
CA HIS A 212 4.46 -1.88 -5.47
C HIS A 212 3.48 -3.04 -5.36
N GLY A 213 2.21 -2.81 -5.63
CA GLY A 213 1.26 -3.92 -5.59
C GLY A 213 -0.09 -3.63 -6.20
N PHE A 214 -0.72 -4.69 -6.69
CA PHE A 214 -2.13 -4.71 -7.05
C PHE A 214 -2.88 -5.57 -6.04
N SER A 215 -4.09 -5.16 -5.65
CA SER A 215 -4.97 -5.99 -4.87
C SER A 215 -6.39 -5.98 -5.46
N PHE A 216 -7.04 -7.14 -5.38
CA PHE A 216 -8.44 -7.33 -5.79
C PHE A 216 -9.20 -7.88 -4.59
N THR A 217 -10.21 -7.17 -4.15
CA THR A 217 -10.94 -7.49 -2.93
C THR A 217 -12.44 -7.56 -3.17
N ALA A 218 -13.09 -8.48 -2.49
CA ALA A 218 -14.52 -8.49 -2.30
C ALA A 218 -14.84 -8.15 -0.85
N GLY A 219 -15.96 -7.47 -0.62
CA GLY A 219 -16.30 -7.03 0.72
C GLY A 219 -17.79 -6.85 0.96
N VAL A 220 -18.09 -6.61 2.23
CA VAL A 220 -19.44 -6.27 2.70
C VAL A 220 -19.41 -4.92 3.41
N ARG A 221 -20.52 -4.18 3.26
CA ARG A 221 -20.72 -2.87 3.91
C ARG A 221 -22.13 -2.78 4.54
N PHE A 222 -22.22 -1.96 5.57
CA PHE A 222 -23.45 -1.75 6.34
C PHE A 222 -23.71 -0.27 6.55
#